data_7c12e91035dd91eb4671351aa1192907
#
_entry.id   7c12e91035dd91eb4671351aa1192907
#
_cell.length_a   1.000
_cell.length_b   1.000
_cell.length_c   1.000
_cell.angle_alpha   90.00
_cell.angle_beta   90.00
_cell.angle_gamma   90.00
#
_symmetry.space_group_name_H-M   'P 1'
#
loop_
_entity.id
_entity.type
_entity.pdbx_description
1 polymer ?
#
loop_
_entity_poly.entity_id
_entity_poly.type
_entity_poly.pdbx_seq_one_letter_code
_entity_poly.pdbx_strand_id
1 'polypeptide(L)'
;TYIIMDLFERVSEDIKTAMKAKDKVALETLRNIKKVFLEAKTAPGANDTLTDDAALKIMQKLMKQGKDAAEIYIQQGRQDLADAELAQVKVIEVYLPKQMSAEELEAALKEIIAETGATSGKDMGKVMGVASKKLAGLAEGRAISAKVKELLG
;
A
#
# COMPACT_ATOMS: atom_id res chain seq x y z
N THR A 1 -19.75 -12.49 20.78
CA THR A 1 -19.91 -11.17 20.15
C THR A 1 -18.55 -10.75 19.56
N TYR A 2 -18.48 -10.66 18.25
CA TYR A 2 -17.28 -10.18 17.60
C TYR A 2 -17.27 -8.66 17.65
N ILE A 3 -16.24 -8.08 18.28
CA ILE A 3 -15.99 -6.64 18.21
C ILE A 3 -15.15 -6.40 16.96
N ILE A 4 -15.77 -5.78 15.94
CA ILE A 4 -15.04 -5.39 14.74
C ILE A 4 -14.46 -4.00 15.00
N MET A 5 -13.14 -3.94 15.20
CA MET A 5 -12.44 -2.68 15.31
C MET A 5 -12.20 -2.11 13.91
N ASP A 6 -12.39 -0.81 13.74
CA ASP A 6 -11.94 -0.15 12.54
C ASP A 6 -10.41 -0.02 12.55
N LEU A 7 -9.81 0.37 11.43
CA LEU A 7 -8.35 0.47 11.33
C LEU A 7 -7.76 1.51 12.28
N PHE A 8 -8.47 2.60 12.52
CA PHE A 8 -8.03 3.62 13.47
C PHE A 8 -7.91 3.04 14.88
N GLU A 9 -8.94 2.33 15.34
CA GLU A 9 -8.94 1.67 16.64
C GLU A 9 -7.87 0.59 16.74
N ARG A 10 -7.71 -0.20 15.69
CA ARG A 10 -6.71 -1.26 15.62
C ARG A 10 -5.30 -0.71 15.75
N VAL A 11 -4.99 0.36 15.03
CA VAL A 11 -3.69 1.03 15.13
C VAL A 11 -3.46 1.57 16.54
N SER A 12 -4.49 2.16 17.15
CA SER A 12 -4.41 2.66 18.53
C SER A 12 -4.11 1.54 19.53
N GLU A 13 -4.74 0.39 19.39
CA GLU A 13 -4.46 -0.78 20.23
C GLU A 13 -3.05 -1.35 19.99
N ASP A 14 -2.62 -1.39 18.74
CA ASP A 14 -1.31 -1.90 18.37
C ASP A 14 -0.17 -1.00 18.89
N ILE A 15 -0.42 0.31 19.03
CA ILE A 15 0.51 1.23 19.69
C ILE A 15 0.74 0.78 21.15
N LYS A 16 -0.32 0.43 21.87
CA LYS A 16 -0.19 -0.04 23.26
C LYS A 16 0.63 -1.33 23.33
N THR A 17 0.37 -2.24 22.39
CA THR A 17 1.10 -3.51 22.30
C THR A 17 2.59 -3.27 22.02
N ALA A 18 2.91 -2.36 21.09
CA ALA A 18 4.28 -2.00 20.76
C ALA A 18 5.00 -1.35 21.97
N MET A 19 4.29 -0.51 22.73
CA MET A 19 4.83 0.09 23.94
C MET A 19 5.21 -0.97 24.99
N LYS A 20 4.33 -1.94 25.23
CA LYS A 20 4.57 -3.03 26.17
C LYS A 20 5.72 -3.92 25.72
N ALA A 21 5.83 -4.17 24.43
CA ALA A 21 6.89 -4.98 23.84
C ALA A 21 8.22 -4.23 23.69
N LYS A 22 8.22 -2.92 23.95
CA LYS A 22 9.38 -2.03 23.75
C LYS A 22 9.91 -2.08 22.30
N ASP A 23 9.00 -2.26 21.36
CA ASP A 23 9.30 -2.30 19.92
C ASP A 23 9.31 -0.85 19.41
N LYS A 24 10.49 -0.25 19.37
CA LYS A 24 10.66 1.15 18.99
C LYS A 24 10.24 1.43 17.55
N VAL A 25 10.59 0.55 16.63
CA VAL A 25 10.27 0.71 15.21
C VAL A 25 8.76 0.67 15.00
N ALA A 26 8.09 -0.33 15.56
CA ALA A 26 6.64 -0.44 15.46
C ALA A 26 5.95 0.76 16.11
N LEU A 27 6.40 1.16 17.29
CA LEU A 27 5.82 2.28 18.03
C LEU A 27 5.90 3.59 17.23
N GLU A 28 7.07 3.90 16.70
CA GLU A 28 7.29 5.12 15.92
C GLU A 28 6.45 5.11 14.63
N THR A 29 6.45 3.99 13.92
CA THR A 29 5.69 3.82 12.68
C THR A 29 4.18 3.95 12.93
N LEU A 30 3.68 3.28 13.95
CA LEU A 30 2.25 3.30 14.29
C LEU A 30 1.80 4.68 14.77
N ARG A 31 2.63 5.38 15.51
CA ARG A 31 2.35 6.76 15.93
C ARG A 31 2.26 7.70 14.73
N ASN A 32 3.12 7.52 13.75
CA ASN A 32 3.07 8.31 12.52
C ASN A 32 1.79 8.01 11.73
N ILE A 33 1.41 6.75 11.61
CA ILE A 33 0.16 6.36 10.96
C ILE A 33 -1.03 7.00 11.67
N LYS A 34 -1.09 6.91 12.99
CA LYS A 34 -2.17 7.51 13.78
C LYS A 34 -2.25 9.01 13.60
N LYS A 35 -1.10 9.69 13.54
CA LYS A 35 -1.04 11.13 13.27
C LYS A 35 -1.69 11.47 11.94
N VAL A 36 -1.34 10.74 10.87
CA VAL A 36 -1.90 10.96 9.53
C VAL A 36 -3.40 10.64 9.52
N PHE A 37 -3.82 9.60 10.22
CA PHE A 37 -5.24 9.27 10.38
C PHE A 37 -6.01 10.40 11.06
N LEU A 38 -5.45 10.97 12.13
CA LEU A 38 -6.07 12.09 12.84
C LEU A 38 -6.19 13.33 11.95
N GLU A 39 -5.17 13.62 11.17
CA GLU A 39 -5.22 14.71 10.20
C GLU A 39 -6.34 14.50 9.19
N ALA A 40 -6.54 13.29 8.70
CA ALA A 40 -7.62 12.95 7.78
C ALA A 40 -9.00 13.08 8.44
N LYS A 41 -9.14 12.60 9.68
CA LYS A 41 -10.41 12.67 10.43
C LYS A 41 -10.84 14.11 10.72
N THR A 42 -9.88 14.99 10.97
CA THR A 42 -10.12 16.38 11.34
C THR A 42 -10.07 17.34 10.16
N ALA A 43 -9.85 16.84 8.95
CA ALA A 43 -9.86 17.64 7.74
C ALA A 43 -11.25 18.23 7.47
N PRO A 44 -11.35 19.41 6.85
CA PRO A 44 -12.65 20.00 6.50
C PRO A 44 -13.50 19.01 5.68
N GLY A 45 -14.74 18.83 6.10
CA GLY A 45 -15.67 17.91 5.44
C GLY A 45 -15.59 16.46 5.85
N ALA A 46 -14.62 16.08 6.65
CA ALA A 46 -14.46 14.69 7.10
C ALA A 46 -15.45 14.27 8.20
N ASN A 47 -16.02 15.24 8.91
CA ASN A 47 -16.98 15.01 10.01
C ASN A 47 -16.46 14.02 11.07
N ASP A 48 -15.19 14.14 11.42
CA ASP A 48 -14.51 13.24 12.38
C ASP A 48 -14.63 11.76 12.00
N THR A 49 -14.66 11.48 10.71
CA THR A 49 -14.82 10.12 10.17
C THR A 49 -13.60 9.73 9.33
N LEU A 50 -13.16 8.50 9.49
CA LEU A 50 -12.14 7.88 8.65
C LEU A 50 -12.61 6.45 8.33
N THR A 51 -13.03 6.23 7.09
CA THR A 51 -13.43 4.89 6.64
C THR A 51 -12.20 3.99 6.51
N ASP A 52 -12.39 2.68 6.62
CA ASP A 52 -11.31 1.72 6.43
C ASP A 52 -10.69 1.83 5.03
N ASP A 53 -11.49 2.09 4.00
CA ASP A 53 -10.98 2.29 2.65
C ASP A 53 -10.03 3.49 2.58
N ALA A 54 -10.40 4.61 3.21
CA ALA A 54 -9.55 5.80 3.27
C ALA A 54 -8.28 5.53 4.09
N ALA A 55 -8.41 4.81 5.20
CA ALA A 55 -7.28 4.42 6.05
C ALA A 55 -6.29 3.54 5.29
N LEU A 56 -6.79 2.56 4.53
CA LEU A 56 -5.94 1.69 3.70
C LEU A 56 -5.19 2.46 2.63
N LYS A 57 -5.84 3.44 2.00
CA LYS A 57 -5.17 4.32 1.01
C LYS A 57 -4.04 5.12 1.64
N ILE A 58 -4.24 5.62 2.84
CA ILE A 58 -3.19 6.32 3.60
C ILE A 58 -2.01 5.37 3.84
N MET A 59 -2.28 4.16 4.33
CA MET A 59 -1.25 3.17 4.58
C MET A 59 -0.48 2.78 3.31
N GLN A 60 -1.17 2.60 2.20
CA GLN A 60 -0.56 2.30 0.91
C GLN A 60 0.38 3.42 0.46
N LYS A 61 -0.04 4.67 0.64
CA LYS A 61 0.79 5.83 0.31
C LYS A 61 2.04 5.89 1.19
N LEU A 62 1.90 5.67 2.49
CA LEU A 62 3.03 5.65 3.41
C LEU A 62 4.01 4.51 3.08
N MET A 63 3.49 3.35 2.74
CA MET A 63 4.31 2.22 2.32
C MET A 63 5.11 2.54 1.06
N LYS A 64 4.46 3.12 0.07
CA LYS A 64 5.11 3.53 -1.18
C LYS A 64 6.20 4.56 -0.92
N GLN A 65 5.90 5.58 -0.11
CA GLN A 65 6.88 6.60 0.26
C GLN A 65 8.10 6.00 0.94
N GLY A 66 7.90 5.02 1.83
CA GLY A 66 8.99 4.31 2.50
C GLY A 66 9.85 3.50 1.54
N LYS A 67 9.22 2.80 0.61
CA LYS A 67 9.95 2.04 -0.42
C LYS A 67 10.74 2.95 -1.35
N ASP A 68 10.13 4.05 -1.79
CA ASP A 68 10.80 5.03 -2.66
C ASP A 68 11.99 5.68 -1.95
N ALA A 69 11.83 6.03 -0.67
CA ALA A 69 12.92 6.58 0.14
C ALA A 69 14.06 5.57 0.30
N ALA A 70 13.74 4.31 0.57
CA ALA A 70 14.74 3.24 0.69
C ALA A 70 15.55 3.08 -0.59
N GLU A 71 14.90 3.12 -1.75
CA GLU A 71 15.57 3.03 -3.04
C GLU A 71 16.57 4.18 -3.25
N ILE A 72 16.16 5.40 -2.90
CA ILE A 72 17.04 6.57 -2.98
C ILE A 72 18.25 6.41 -2.06
N TYR A 73 18.03 5.94 -0.82
CA TYR A 73 19.14 5.71 0.11
C TYR A 73 20.11 4.64 -0.38
N ILE A 74 19.61 3.58 -1.01
CA ILE A 74 20.47 2.55 -1.61
C ILE A 74 21.35 3.17 -2.70
N GLN A 75 20.77 4.01 -3.56
CA GLN A 75 21.51 4.69 -4.62
C GLN A 75 22.59 5.63 -4.06
N GLN A 76 22.34 6.20 -2.87
CA GLN A 76 23.28 7.07 -2.18
C GLN A 76 24.32 6.31 -1.34
N GLY A 77 24.31 4.97 -1.36
CA GLY A 77 25.20 4.15 -0.55
C GLY A 77 24.87 4.14 0.95
N ARG A 78 23.64 4.51 1.31
CA ARG A 78 23.19 4.55 2.70
C ARG A 78 22.25 3.40 3.01
N GLN A 79 22.83 2.19 3.01
CA GLN A 79 22.07 0.97 3.33
C GLN A 79 21.44 1.02 4.71
N ASP A 80 22.08 1.65 5.68
CA ASP A 80 21.58 1.83 7.04
C ASP A 80 20.24 2.58 7.06
N LEU A 81 20.12 3.66 6.30
CA LEU A 81 18.90 4.45 6.21
C LEU A 81 17.82 3.72 5.40
N ALA A 82 18.23 3.01 4.35
CA ALA A 82 17.30 2.19 3.57
C ALA A 82 16.68 1.09 4.43
N ASP A 83 17.48 0.40 5.24
CA ASP A 83 17.00 -0.65 6.13
C ASP A 83 16.02 -0.12 7.17
N ALA A 84 16.26 1.08 7.69
CA ALA A 84 15.36 1.73 8.63
C ALA A 84 13.99 2.03 7.97
N GLU A 85 13.98 2.52 6.74
CA GLU A 85 12.73 2.75 5.99
C GLU A 85 11.99 1.45 5.72
N LEU A 86 12.70 0.40 5.30
CA LEU A 86 12.10 -0.90 5.01
C LEU A 86 11.56 -1.59 6.26
N ALA A 87 12.18 -1.37 7.42
CA ALA A 87 11.65 -1.88 8.69
C ALA A 87 10.30 -1.24 9.02
N GLN A 88 10.13 0.05 8.76
CA GLN A 88 8.83 0.73 8.92
C GLN A 88 7.80 0.22 7.92
N VAL A 89 8.20 -0.02 6.67
CA VAL A 89 7.32 -0.59 5.64
C VAL A 89 6.75 -1.92 6.09
N LYS A 90 7.55 -2.77 6.72
CA LYS A 90 7.08 -4.07 7.24
C LYS A 90 5.98 -3.93 8.28
N VAL A 91 6.05 -2.92 9.13
CA VAL A 91 5.00 -2.62 10.12
C VAL A 91 3.69 -2.27 9.41
N ILE A 92 3.75 -1.47 8.36
CA ILE A 92 2.58 -1.05 7.59
C ILE A 92 1.97 -2.23 6.83
N GLU A 93 2.78 -3.09 6.25
CA GLU A 93 2.34 -4.23 5.44
C GLU A 93 1.40 -5.18 6.18
N VAL A 94 1.51 -5.27 7.50
CA VAL A 94 0.64 -6.12 8.33
C VAL A 94 -0.84 -5.77 8.15
N TYR A 95 -1.15 -4.50 7.88
CA TYR A 95 -2.53 -4.01 7.73
C TYR A 95 -3.06 -4.11 6.30
N LEU A 96 -2.17 -4.30 5.33
CA LEU A 96 -2.53 -4.28 3.92
C LEU A 96 -2.78 -5.69 3.39
N PRO A 97 -3.62 -5.84 2.33
CA PRO A 97 -3.73 -7.11 1.64
C PRO A 97 -2.35 -7.58 1.16
N LYS A 98 -2.16 -8.89 1.12
CA LYS A 98 -0.91 -9.46 0.62
C LYS A 98 -0.67 -9.00 -0.80
N GLN A 99 0.51 -8.45 -1.07
CA GLN A 99 0.89 -8.01 -2.42
C GLN A 99 1.04 -9.21 -3.34
N MET A 100 0.64 -9.03 -4.60
CA MET A 100 0.79 -10.08 -5.61
C MET A 100 2.27 -10.29 -5.96
N SER A 101 2.65 -11.54 -6.15
CA SER A 101 3.94 -11.86 -6.74
C SER A 101 3.96 -11.47 -8.22
N ALA A 102 5.14 -11.44 -8.82
CA ALA A 102 5.27 -11.13 -10.25
C ALA A 102 4.47 -12.12 -11.10
N GLU A 103 4.47 -13.40 -10.73
CA GLU A 103 3.72 -14.46 -11.44
C GLU A 103 2.21 -14.29 -11.28
N GLU A 104 1.76 -13.97 -10.07
CA GLU A 104 0.34 -13.71 -9.82
C GLU A 104 -0.15 -12.49 -10.58
N LEU A 105 0.64 -11.43 -10.62
CA LEU A 105 0.32 -10.21 -11.37
C LEU A 105 0.21 -10.51 -12.87
N GLU A 106 1.19 -11.24 -13.41
CA GLU A 106 1.16 -11.62 -14.83
C GLU A 106 -0.08 -12.44 -15.19
N ALA A 107 -0.40 -13.43 -14.37
CA ALA A 107 -1.60 -14.26 -14.58
C ALA A 107 -2.88 -13.44 -14.53
N ALA A 108 -3.00 -12.54 -13.54
CA ALA A 108 -4.16 -11.67 -13.42
C ALA A 108 -4.31 -10.73 -14.61
N LEU A 109 -3.20 -10.15 -15.10
CA LEU A 109 -3.21 -9.24 -16.24
C LEU A 109 -3.52 -9.96 -17.56
N LYS A 110 -3.03 -11.17 -17.75
CA LYS A 110 -3.38 -11.99 -18.93
C LYS A 110 -4.88 -12.25 -18.98
N GLU A 111 -5.50 -12.54 -17.83
CA GLU A 111 -6.93 -12.74 -17.72
C GLU A 111 -7.69 -11.45 -18.06
N ILE A 112 -7.27 -10.31 -17.56
CA ILE A 112 -7.87 -9.01 -17.85
C ILE A 112 -7.73 -8.66 -19.33
N ILE A 113 -6.58 -8.91 -19.92
CA ILE A 113 -6.36 -8.69 -21.36
C ILE A 113 -7.32 -9.54 -22.19
N ALA A 114 -7.50 -10.80 -21.82
CA ALA A 114 -8.45 -11.69 -22.49
C ALA A 114 -9.89 -11.18 -22.36
N GLU A 115 -10.30 -10.78 -21.18
CA GLU A 115 -11.64 -10.25 -20.90
C GLU A 115 -11.94 -8.96 -21.67
N THR A 116 -10.96 -8.07 -21.80
CA THR A 116 -11.13 -6.80 -22.50
C THR A 116 -10.99 -6.92 -24.02
N GLY A 117 -10.51 -8.07 -24.52
CA GLY A 117 -10.27 -8.28 -25.94
C GLY A 117 -9.10 -7.47 -26.48
N ALA A 118 -8.21 -7.00 -25.62
CA ALA A 118 -7.04 -6.21 -26.02
C ALA A 118 -6.06 -7.05 -26.84
N THR A 119 -5.51 -6.46 -27.91
CA THR A 119 -4.61 -7.16 -28.84
C THR A 119 -3.28 -6.45 -29.05
N SER A 120 -3.17 -5.19 -28.67
CA SER A 120 -1.95 -4.39 -28.89
C SER A 120 -1.82 -3.26 -27.88
N GLY A 121 -0.68 -2.55 -27.93
CA GLY A 121 -0.43 -1.40 -27.08
C GLY A 121 -1.45 -0.27 -27.19
N LYS A 122 -2.21 -0.21 -28.29
CA LYS A 122 -3.30 0.76 -28.45
C LYS A 122 -4.42 0.56 -27.45
N ASP A 123 -4.58 -0.67 -26.94
CA ASP A 123 -5.60 -1.04 -25.98
C ASP A 123 -5.16 -0.86 -24.53
N MET A 124 -3.95 -0.33 -24.29
CA MET A 124 -3.38 -0.19 -22.96
C MET A 124 -4.28 0.60 -22.00
N GLY A 125 -4.87 1.69 -22.46
CA GLY A 125 -5.78 2.50 -21.63
C GLY A 125 -6.99 1.71 -21.14
N LYS A 126 -7.54 0.87 -21.99
CA LYS A 126 -8.68 0.00 -21.67
C LYS A 126 -8.29 -1.05 -20.62
N VAL A 127 -7.16 -1.70 -20.82
CA VAL A 127 -6.63 -2.70 -19.87
C VAL A 127 -6.31 -2.05 -18.53
N MET A 128 -5.63 -0.89 -18.54
CA MET A 128 -5.28 -0.16 -17.32
C MET A 128 -6.51 0.30 -16.54
N GLY A 129 -7.58 0.70 -17.24
CA GLY A 129 -8.83 1.11 -16.60
C GLY A 129 -9.44 -0.03 -15.77
N VAL A 130 -9.39 -1.26 -16.27
CA VAL A 130 -9.89 -2.43 -15.56
C VAL A 130 -8.90 -2.90 -14.49
N ALA A 131 -7.61 -2.99 -14.85
CA ALA A 131 -6.57 -3.49 -13.96
C ALA A 131 -6.41 -2.61 -12.71
N SER A 132 -6.43 -1.29 -12.88
CA SER A 132 -6.30 -0.37 -11.75
C SER A 132 -7.41 -0.53 -10.73
N LYS A 133 -8.61 -0.92 -11.14
CA LYS A 133 -9.73 -1.17 -10.24
C LYS A 133 -9.65 -2.55 -9.60
N LYS A 134 -9.43 -3.60 -10.39
CA LYS A 134 -9.41 -4.98 -9.90
C LYS A 134 -8.21 -5.27 -9.00
N LEU A 135 -7.06 -4.67 -9.30
CA LEU A 135 -5.80 -4.93 -8.60
C LEU A 135 -5.42 -3.82 -7.61
N ALA A 136 -6.35 -2.91 -7.31
CA ALA A 136 -6.11 -1.80 -6.38
C ALA A 136 -5.65 -2.35 -5.02
N GLY A 137 -4.50 -1.86 -4.56
CA GLY A 137 -3.92 -2.28 -3.28
C GLY A 137 -3.22 -3.63 -3.30
N LEU A 138 -3.29 -4.39 -4.40
CA LEU A 138 -2.65 -5.71 -4.53
C LEU A 138 -1.31 -5.63 -5.28
N ALA A 139 -1.13 -4.62 -6.12
CA ALA A 139 0.10 -4.36 -6.84
C ALA A 139 0.26 -2.87 -7.05
N GLU A 140 1.51 -2.42 -7.18
CA GLU A 140 1.80 -1.01 -7.45
C GLU A 140 1.41 -0.64 -8.88
N GLY A 141 0.91 0.58 -9.08
CA GLY A 141 0.51 1.09 -10.39
C GLY A 141 1.63 0.99 -11.43
N ARG A 142 2.87 1.27 -11.03
CA ARG A 142 4.04 1.15 -11.92
C ARG A 142 4.28 -0.29 -12.36
N ALA A 143 4.14 -1.24 -11.46
CA ALA A 143 4.31 -2.66 -11.77
C ALA A 143 3.22 -3.15 -12.71
N ILE A 144 1.98 -2.74 -12.49
CA ILE A 144 0.84 -3.05 -13.35
C ILE A 144 1.09 -2.49 -14.76
N SER A 145 1.41 -1.22 -14.86
CA SER A 145 1.66 -0.53 -16.13
C SER A 145 2.81 -1.17 -16.92
N ALA A 146 3.92 -1.44 -16.26
CA ALA A 146 5.08 -2.08 -16.90
C ALA A 146 4.75 -3.46 -17.44
N LYS A 147 4.03 -4.26 -16.67
CA LYS A 147 3.65 -5.62 -17.09
C LYS A 147 2.61 -5.60 -18.23
N VAL A 148 1.63 -4.70 -18.19
CA VAL A 148 0.66 -4.54 -19.28
C VAL A 148 1.38 -4.18 -20.58
N LYS A 149 2.31 -3.24 -20.51
CA LYS A 149 3.11 -2.83 -21.67
C LYS A 149 3.90 -4.00 -22.26
N GLU A 150 4.52 -4.79 -21.39
CA GLU A 150 5.26 -5.99 -21.77
C GLU A 150 4.36 -7.03 -22.45
N LEU A 151 3.17 -7.29 -21.88
CA LEU A 151 2.24 -8.30 -22.37
C LEU A 151 1.54 -7.90 -23.68
N LEU A 152 1.31 -6.61 -23.88
CA LEU A 152 0.66 -6.12 -25.12
C LEU A 152 1.66 -5.86 -26.25
N GLY A 153 2.92 -5.86 -25.96
CA GLY A 153 3.99 -5.59 -26.94
C GLY A 153 4.17 -4.15 -27.19
#